data_d90bfecf55a005bc23dd5cce64749c4c
#
_entry.id   d90bfecf55a005bc23dd5cce64749c4c
#
_cell.length_a   1.000
_cell.length_b   1.000
_cell.length_c   1.000
_cell.angle_alpha   90.00
_cell.angle_beta   90.00
_cell.angle_gamma   90.00
#
_symmetry.space_group_name_H-M   'P 1'
#
loop_
_entity.id
_entity.type
_entity.pdbx_description
1 polymer ?
#
loop_
_entity_poly.entity_id
_entity_poly.type
_entity_poly.pdbx_seq_one_letter_code
_entity_poly.pdbx_strand_id
1 'polypeptide(L)'
;METSPKTVLETYIREVTTLVHLTVNGEEIVTTVDHPFYVKNQGFIKTGELIVGDELLDVNGNVLLVENFDVELIDEPVKVYNFQVEDYHTYHVSGLAILVLNAGDDYRNVPVPERKTASNGLDYKSNPKHTPGQPGNRPNAGTEPRNSFELFGDSTPSNKNPRQRYTYEKSTGTLHRFSPTENDGPLWHWSGSTNQGPNSLKGSQVPNDIKNLFHLPKKGW
;
A
#
# COMPACT_ATOMS: atom_id res chain seq x y z
N MET A 1 -0.38 20.15 4.79
CA MET A 1 -1.46 19.13 4.62
C MET A 1 -2.76 19.79 5.03
N GLU A 2 -3.85 19.62 4.28
CA GLU A 2 -5.14 20.20 4.67
C GLU A 2 -5.85 19.23 5.62
N THR A 3 -6.29 19.72 6.78
CA THR A 3 -6.97 18.92 7.80
C THR A 3 -8.35 19.51 8.07
N SER A 4 -9.32 18.64 8.32
CA SER A 4 -10.68 19.05 8.71
C SER A 4 -11.25 18.09 9.76
N PRO A 5 -12.07 18.57 10.70
CA PRO A 5 -12.83 17.69 11.58
C PRO A 5 -13.74 16.78 10.77
N LYS A 6 -13.79 15.50 11.13
CA LYS A 6 -14.61 14.49 10.46
C LYS A 6 -15.36 13.64 11.47
N THR A 7 -16.52 13.15 11.06
CA THR A 7 -17.34 12.27 11.91
C THR A 7 -16.74 10.86 11.96
N VAL A 8 -16.67 10.27 13.14
CA VAL A 8 -16.39 8.84 13.28
C VAL A 8 -17.67 8.10 12.93
N LEU A 9 -17.63 7.31 11.86
CA LEU A 9 -18.78 6.56 11.35
C LEU A 9 -18.98 5.24 12.09
N GLU A 10 -17.86 4.56 12.42
CA GLU A 10 -17.88 3.25 13.06
C GLU A 10 -16.63 3.07 13.91
N THR A 11 -16.77 2.30 15.00
CA THR A 11 -15.65 1.90 15.87
C THR A 11 -15.51 0.37 15.80
N TYR A 12 -14.34 -0.09 15.42
CA TYR A 12 -13.99 -1.50 15.39
C TYR A 12 -13.25 -1.88 16.66
N ILE A 13 -13.66 -2.98 17.29
CA ILE A 13 -13.03 -3.51 18.50
C ILE A 13 -12.55 -4.92 18.20
N ARG A 14 -11.28 -5.18 18.48
CA ARG A 14 -10.72 -6.54 18.42
C ARG A 14 -9.83 -6.81 19.62
N GLU A 15 -9.56 -8.07 19.89
CA GLU A 15 -8.65 -8.51 20.95
C GLU A 15 -7.34 -8.96 20.30
N VAL A 16 -6.22 -8.55 20.91
CA VAL A 16 -4.87 -8.89 20.44
C VAL A 16 -4.01 -9.37 21.61
N THR A 17 -3.03 -10.22 21.32
CA THR A 17 -2.04 -10.72 22.25
C THR A 17 -0.62 -10.21 21.94
N THR A 18 -0.51 -9.32 20.95
CA THR A 18 0.77 -8.73 20.56
C THR A 18 0.60 -7.23 20.40
N LEU A 19 1.41 -6.48 21.12
CA LEU A 19 1.50 -5.03 21.02
C LEU A 19 2.89 -4.62 20.51
N VAL A 20 2.97 -3.44 19.96
CA VAL A 20 4.22 -2.79 19.57
C VAL A 20 4.34 -1.47 20.32
N HIS A 21 5.47 -1.27 20.94
CA HIS A 21 5.90 -0.05 21.60
C HIS A 21 6.85 0.71 20.67
N LEU A 22 6.37 1.82 20.11
CA LEU A 22 7.17 2.73 19.30
C LEU A 22 7.58 3.92 20.13
N THR A 23 8.86 4.30 20.11
CA THR A 23 9.28 5.61 20.57
C THR A 23 9.50 6.51 19.37
N VAL A 24 8.75 7.62 19.31
CA VAL A 24 8.81 8.59 18.23
C VAL A 24 9.05 9.98 18.82
N ASN A 25 10.18 10.60 18.52
CA ASN A 25 10.59 11.89 19.09
C ASN A 25 10.38 11.97 20.62
N GLY A 26 10.77 10.91 21.34
CA GLY A 26 10.67 10.81 22.79
C GLY A 26 9.28 10.47 23.36
N GLU A 27 8.23 10.34 22.52
CA GLU A 27 6.90 9.90 22.94
C GLU A 27 6.72 8.41 22.65
N GLU A 28 6.23 7.64 23.63
CA GLU A 28 5.90 6.24 23.46
C GLU A 28 4.47 6.09 22.92
N ILE A 29 4.34 5.28 21.87
CA ILE A 29 3.07 4.95 21.22
C ILE A 29 2.89 3.45 21.27
N VAL A 30 1.82 2.98 21.92
CA VAL A 30 1.46 1.57 21.96
C VAL A 30 0.41 1.31 20.87
N THR A 31 0.70 0.33 20.01
CA THR A 31 -0.13 0.04 18.84
C THR A 31 -0.09 -1.46 18.52
N THR A 32 -0.72 -1.86 17.41
CA THR A 32 -0.69 -3.25 16.91
C THR A 32 0.30 -3.41 15.77
N VAL A 33 0.80 -4.63 15.54
CA VAL A 33 1.78 -4.94 14.49
C VAL A 33 1.32 -4.57 13.07
N ASP A 34 0.03 -4.51 12.85
CA ASP A 34 -0.59 -4.28 11.54
C ASP A 34 -1.17 -2.88 11.36
N HIS A 35 -1.08 -2.01 12.37
CA HIS A 35 -1.54 -0.61 12.26
C HIS A 35 -0.58 0.20 11.37
N PRO A 36 -1.08 0.91 10.32
CA PRO A 36 -0.19 1.55 9.36
C PRO A 36 0.11 3.00 9.72
N PHE A 37 1.40 3.33 9.76
CA PHE A 37 1.92 4.69 9.89
C PHE A 37 2.42 5.22 8.56
N TYR A 38 2.25 6.51 8.31
CA TYR A 38 2.78 7.12 7.10
C TYR A 38 4.27 7.43 7.25
N VAL A 39 5.09 6.73 6.48
CA VAL A 39 6.54 6.94 6.40
C VAL A 39 6.83 7.83 5.19
N LYS A 40 7.58 8.90 5.42
CA LYS A 40 7.96 9.88 4.39
C LYS A 40 8.64 9.18 3.20
N ASN A 41 8.17 9.48 1.99
CA ASN A 41 8.63 8.90 0.72
C ASN A 41 8.41 7.38 0.55
N GLN A 42 7.76 6.71 1.51
CA GLN A 42 7.46 5.27 1.44
C GLN A 42 5.96 4.97 1.49
N GLY A 43 5.13 5.94 1.99
CA GLY A 43 3.70 5.74 2.15
C GLY A 43 3.35 5.06 3.48
N PHE A 44 2.21 4.37 3.51
CA PHE A 44 1.76 3.70 4.73
C PHE A 44 2.44 2.35 4.93
N ILE A 45 3.19 2.23 6.01
CA ILE A 45 3.94 1.03 6.43
C ILE A 45 3.33 0.50 7.71
N LYS A 46 3.16 -0.83 7.79
CA LYS A 46 2.69 -1.48 9.02
C LYS A 46 3.69 -1.25 10.15
N THR A 47 3.18 -1.09 11.37
CA THR A 47 4.04 -0.94 12.53
C THR A 47 5.09 -2.05 12.62
N GLY A 48 4.71 -3.31 12.40
CA GLY A 48 5.64 -4.43 12.45
C GLY A 48 6.72 -4.46 11.35
N GLU A 49 6.63 -3.57 10.39
CA GLU A 49 7.59 -3.41 9.28
C GLU A 49 8.42 -2.12 9.43
N LEU A 50 8.14 -1.29 10.47
CA LEU A 50 8.93 -0.10 10.77
C LEU A 50 10.29 -0.47 11.34
N ILE A 51 11.27 0.37 11.07
CA ILE A 51 12.62 0.26 11.64
C ILE A 51 13.03 1.57 12.33
N VAL A 52 13.95 1.48 13.27
CA VAL A 52 14.57 2.64 13.87
C VAL A 52 15.25 3.48 12.78
N GLY A 53 14.94 4.78 12.76
CA GLY A 53 15.38 5.72 11.74
C GLY A 53 14.34 6.03 10.67
N ASP A 54 13.18 5.34 10.64
CA ASP A 54 12.08 5.73 9.76
C ASP A 54 11.57 7.14 10.10
N GLU A 55 11.26 7.91 9.07
CA GLU A 55 10.74 9.27 9.14
C GLU A 55 9.21 9.27 8.98
N LEU A 56 8.48 9.42 10.09
CA LEU A 56 7.03 9.63 10.07
C LEU A 56 6.69 11.10 9.81
N LEU A 57 5.43 11.41 9.50
CA LEU A 57 4.97 12.79 9.31
C LEU A 57 3.89 13.14 10.32
N ASP A 58 3.99 14.37 10.87
CA ASP A 58 2.92 14.98 11.64
C ASP A 58 1.87 15.67 10.75
N VAL A 59 0.86 16.24 11.38
CA VAL A 59 -0.23 17.00 10.73
C VAL A 59 0.26 18.20 9.91
N ASN A 60 1.41 18.78 10.26
CA ASN A 60 2.01 19.92 9.57
C ASN A 60 3.01 19.52 8.49
N GLY A 61 3.29 18.21 8.37
CA GLY A 61 4.30 17.65 7.46
C GLY A 61 5.72 17.69 8.03
N ASN A 62 5.87 17.94 9.34
CA ASN A 62 7.19 17.83 9.99
C ASN A 62 7.59 16.37 10.13
N VAL A 63 8.89 16.14 10.08
CA VAL A 63 9.47 14.81 10.23
C VAL A 63 9.59 14.44 11.70
N LEU A 64 9.11 13.26 12.03
CA LEU A 64 9.18 12.62 13.35
C LEU A 64 9.97 11.32 13.22
N LEU A 65 10.99 11.13 14.02
CA LEU A 65 11.90 10.00 13.90
C LEU A 65 11.47 8.82 14.77
N VAL A 66 11.42 7.63 14.21
CA VAL A 66 11.31 6.38 14.99
C VAL A 66 12.64 6.11 15.68
N GLU A 67 12.64 6.19 17.01
CA GLU A 67 13.86 6.08 17.84
C GLU A 67 14.01 4.70 18.47
N ASN A 68 12.89 4.03 18.76
CA ASN A 68 12.88 2.68 19.30
C ASN A 68 11.65 1.90 18.83
N PHE A 69 11.81 0.58 18.78
CA PHE A 69 10.77 -0.38 18.39
C PHE A 69 10.93 -1.61 19.26
N ASP A 70 9.88 -1.99 19.98
CA ASP A 70 9.83 -3.21 20.78
C ASP A 70 8.49 -3.92 20.62
N VAL A 71 8.50 -5.25 20.70
CA VAL A 71 7.30 -6.10 20.55
C VAL A 71 7.02 -6.80 21.86
N GLU A 72 5.85 -6.53 22.42
CA GLU A 72 5.35 -7.17 23.63
C GLU A 72 4.35 -8.29 23.29
N LEU A 73 4.61 -9.47 23.81
CA LEU A 73 3.66 -10.58 23.84
C LEU A 73 2.95 -10.58 25.19
N ILE A 74 1.64 -10.48 25.18
CA ILE A 74 0.80 -10.44 26.39
C ILE A 74 0.02 -11.74 26.55
N ASP A 75 -0.03 -12.26 27.78
CA ASP A 75 -0.68 -13.54 28.10
C ASP A 75 -2.21 -13.44 28.01
N GLU A 76 -2.78 -12.33 28.40
CA GLU A 76 -4.22 -12.08 28.33
C GLU A 76 -4.55 -11.09 27.20
N PRO A 77 -5.51 -11.43 26.29
CA PRO A 77 -5.88 -10.51 25.20
C PRO A 77 -6.36 -9.17 25.70
N VAL A 78 -5.88 -8.08 25.08
CA VAL A 78 -6.35 -6.73 25.34
C VAL A 78 -7.18 -6.22 24.18
N LYS A 79 -8.20 -5.41 24.50
CA LYS A 79 -9.03 -4.77 23.49
C LYS A 79 -8.31 -3.59 22.88
N VAL A 80 -8.25 -3.58 21.55
CA VAL A 80 -7.77 -2.46 20.75
C VAL A 80 -8.90 -1.89 19.93
N TYR A 81 -8.83 -0.60 19.67
CA TYR A 81 -9.86 0.16 19.00
C TYR A 81 -9.34 0.76 17.73
N ASN A 82 -10.13 0.66 16.67
CA ASN A 82 -9.93 1.39 15.43
C ASN A 82 -11.26 2.02 15.02
N PHE A 83 -11.27 3.04 14.19
CA PHE A 83 -12.51 3.71 13.79
C PHE A 83 -12.49 4.16 12.34
N GLN A 84 -13.65 4.09 11.70
CA GLN A 84 -13.87 4.60 10.37
C GLN A 84 -14.20 6.08 10.43
N VAL A 85 -13.49 6.88 9.63
CA VAL A 85 -13.68 8.32 9.51
C VAL A 85 -14.37 8.66 8.20
N GLU A 86 -15.30 9.61 8.23
CA GLU A 86 -16.02 10.11 7.06
C GLU A 86 -15.04 10.67 6.01
N ASP A 87 -15.27 10.35 4.72
CA ASP A 87 -14.54 10.81 3.53
C ASP A 87 -13.06 10.41 3.44
N TYR A 88 -12.39 10.22 4.57
CA TYR A 88 -10.96 9.93 4.61
C TYR A 88 -10.69 8.64 5.41
N HIS A 89 -9.73 7.85 4.91
CA HIS A 89 -9.26 6.67 5.64
C HIS A 89 -8.01 6.99 6.48
N THR A 90 -7.73 8.26 6.74
CA THR A 90 -6.55 8.71 7.48
C THR A 90 -6.96 9.63 8.62
N TYR A 91 -6.23 9.55 9.72
CA TYR A 91 -6.36 10.42 10.87
C TYR A 91 -5.01 10.58 11.58
N HIS A 92 -4.97 11.40 12.61
CA HIS A 92 -3.77 11.67 13.37
C HIS A 92 -3.89 11.11 14.78
N VAL A 93 -2.81 10.52 15.29
CA VAL A 93 -2.75 9.90 16.62
C VAL A 93 -1.64 10.52 17.47
N SER A 94 -1.73 10.31 18.77
CA SER A 94 -0.81 10.78 19.81
C SER A 94 -0.75 12.31 19.98
N GLY A 95 -0.01 12.78 20.98
CA GLY A 95 0.31 14.20 21.17
C GLY A 95 1.12 14.81 20.02
N LEU A 96 1.83 13.99 19.28
CA LEU A 96 2.61 14.38 18.11
C LEU A 96 1.79 14.52 16.82
N ALA A 97 0.49 14.18 16.84
CA ALA A 97 -0.41 14.21 15.69
C ALA A 97 0.16 13.48 14.46
N ILE A 98 0.62 12.26 14.65
CA ILE A 98 1.21 11.41 13.60
C ILE A 98 0.13 10.91 12.65
N LEU A 99 0.40 10.97 11.35
CA LEU A 99 -0.51 10.50 10.31
C LEU A 99 -0.55 8.96 10.27
N VAL A 100 -1.74 8.41 10.45
CA VAL A 100 -2.01 6.98 10.34
C VAL A 100 -3.16 6.70 9.37
N LEU A 101 -3.26 5.46 8.92
CA LEU A 101 -4.35 5.02 8.07
C LEU A 101 -5.37 4.23 8.90
N ASN A 102 -6.63 4.63 8.80
CA ASN A 102 -7.74 3.81 9.23
C ASN A 102 -8.03 2.78 8.14
N ALA A 103 -7.50 1.60 8.30
CA ALA A 103 -7.81 0.52 7.42
C ALA A 103 -8.65 -0.52 8.16
N GLY A 104 -9.82 -0.82 7.65
CA GLY A 104 -10.47 -2.11 7.91
C GLY A 104 -9.47 -3.22 7.54
N ASP A 105 -9.75 -4.48 7.85
CA ASP A 105 -8.82 -5.62 7.77
C ASP A 105 -8.02 -5.79 6.45
N ASP A 106 -8.26 -4.99 5.44
CA ASP A 106 -7.57 -5.04 4.15
C ASP A 106 -7.09 -3.66 3.64
N TYR A 107 -6.21 -3.02 4.40
CA TYR A 107 -5.56 -1.77 4.01
C TYR A 107 -4.45 -1.94 2.96
N ARG A 108 -4.31 -3.11 2.38
CA ARG A 108 -3.36 -3.38 1.30
C ARG A 108 -3.75 -2.74 -0.03
N ASN A 109 -4.94 -2.12 -0.09
CA ASN A 109 -5.43 -1.44 -1.28
C ASN A 109 -6.01 -0.08 -0.94
N VAL A 110 -5.32 0.97 -1.36
CA VAL A 110 -5.95 2.28 -1.55
C VAL A 110 -6.34 2.34 -3.02
N PRO A 111 -7.58 2.01 -3.38
CA PRO A 111 -7.99 2.07 -4.77
C PRO A 111 -7.98 3.53 -5.23
N VAL A 112 -7.67 3.72 -6.50
CA VAL A 112 -7.93 4.95 -7.24
C VAL A 112 -9.27 4.76 -7.94
N PRO A 113 -10.41 5.05 -7.29
CA PRO A 113 -11.75 4.71 -7.79
C PRO A 113 -12.16 5.56 -8.98
N GLU A 114 -11.57 6.76 -9.07
CA GLU A 114 -11.78 7.70 -10.15
C GLU A 114 -10.58 7.73 -11.09
N ARG A 115 -10.82 8.10 -12.34
CA ARG A 115 -9.77 8.28 -13.33
C ARG A 115 -8.80 9.39 -12.89
N LYS A 116 -7.52 9.08 -12.83
CA LYS A 116 -6.44 10.03 -12.51
C LYS A 116 -5.32 9.92 -13.53
N THR A 117 -4.73 11.04 -13.90
CA THR A 117 -3.55 11.09 -14.77
C THR A 117 -2.29 10.93 -13.94
N ALA A 118 -1.47 9.92 -14.25
CA ALA A 118 -0.21 9.64 -13.56
C ALA A 118 0.94 10.50 -14.10
N SER A 119 2.11 10.43 -13.44
CA SER A 119 3.32 11.18 -13.82
C SER A 119 3.81 10.91 -15.25
N ASN A 120 3.51 9.74 -15.81
CA ASN A 120 3.80 9.39 -17.20
C ASN A 120 2.81 9.95 -18.24
N GLY A 121 1.84 10.76 -17.81
CA GLY A 121 0.82 11.39 -18.66
C GLY A 121 -0.31 10.48 -19.09
N LEU A 122 -0.39 9.26 -18.57
CA LEU A 122 -1.43 8.28 -18.89
C LEU A 122 -2.46 8.19 -17.76
N ASP A 123 -3.69 7.85 -18.12
CA ASP A 123 -4.77 7.74 -17.16
C ASP A 123 -4.83 6.37 -16.50
N TYR A 124 -5.06 6.38 -15.21
CA TYR A 124 -5.14 5.21 -14.36
C TYR A 124 -6.43 5.20 -13.55
N LYS A 125 -6.94 3.99 -13.31
CA LYS A 125 -8.05 3.73 -12.40
C LYS A 125 -7.89 2.31 -11.86
N SER A 126 -8.05 2.13 -10.55
CA SER A 126 -8.05 0.80 -9.94
C SER A 126 -9.19 -0.06 -10.47
N ASN A 127 -8.91 -1.34 -10.71
CA ASN A 127 -9.92 -2.28 -11.17
C ASN A 127 -10.52 -3.02 -9.97
N PRO A 128 -11.84 -2.95 -9.73
CA PRO A 128 -12.49 -3.63 -8.61
C PRO A 128 -12.15 -5.12 -8.47
N LYS A 129 -11.84 -5.79 -9.57
CA LYS A 129 -11.45 -7.20 -9.58
C LYS A 129 -10.19 -7.49 -8.72
N HIS A 130 -9.32 -6.50 -8.55
CA HIS A 130 -8.07 -6.58 -7.77
C HIS A 130 -8.16 -5.90 -6.40
N THR A 131 -9.33 -5.34 -6.05
CA THR A 131 -9.54 -4.57 -4.82
C THR A 131 -10.44 -5.37 -3.87
N PRO A 132 -9.89 -5.95 -2.78
CA PRO A 132 -10.72 -6.64 -1.78
C PRO A 132 -11.84 -5.75 -1.24
N GLY A 133 -12.98 -6.35 -0.97
CA GLY A 133 -14.17 -5.64 -0.49
C GLY A 133 -14.97 -4.89 -1.55
N GLN A 134 -14.46 -4.73 -2.77
CA GLN A 134 -15.19 -4.07 -3.86
C GLN A 134 -16.12 -5.06 -4.62
N PRO A 135 -17.31 -4.61 -5.05
CA PRO A 135 -18.16 -5.40 -5.94
C PRO A 135 -17.39 -5.83 -7.20
N GLY A 136 -17.35 -7.14 -7.47
CA GLY A 136 -16.59 -7.70 -8.60
C GLY A 136 -15.16 -8.10 -8.26
N ASN A 137 -14.72 -8.00 -7.00
CA ASN A 137 -13.44 -8.53 -6.56
C ASN A 137 -13.32 -10.03 -6.89
N ARG A 138 -12.14 -10.44 -7.34
CA ARG A 138 -11.79 -11.83 -7.64
C ARG A 138 -10.52 -12.20 -6.89
N PRO A 139 -10.61 -12.93 -5.78
CA PRO A 139 -9.42 -13.28 -4.96
C PRO A 139 -8.29 -13.94 -5.76
N ASN A 140 -8.64 -14.71 -6.80
CA ASN A 140 -7.66 -15.37 -7.67
C ASN A 140 -7.01 -14.46 -8.72
N ALA A 141 -7.40 -13.19 -8.80
CA ALA A 141 -6.82 -12.25 -9.76
C ALA A 141 -5.58 -11.51 -9.21
N GLY A 142 -5.23 -11.76 -7.95
CA GLY A 142 -4.21 -10.99 -7.22
C GLY A 142 -4.74 -9.68 -6.67
N THR A 143 -4.00 -9.13 -5.73
CA THR A 143 -4.34 -7.92 -4.99
C THR A 143 -3.48 -6.75 -5.47
N GLU A 144 -4.10 -5.66 -5.87
CA GLU A 144 -3.44 -4.43 -6.30
C GLU A 144 -2.65 -3.82 -5.13
N PRO A 145 -1.35 -3.49 -5.28
CA PRO A 145 -0.59 -2.86 -4.22
C PRO A 145 -1.00 -1.39 -4.04
N ARG A 146 -0.79 -0.85 -2.84
CA ARG A 146 -1.18 0.51 -2.49
C ARG A 146 -0.56 1.59 -3.36
N ASN A 147 0.72 1.43 -3.64
CA ASN A 147 1.52 2.32 -4.46
C ASN A 147 1.36 2.03 -5.96
N SER A 148 0.29 1.33 -6.35
CA SER A 148 0.06 0.94 -7.75
C SER A 148 -0.01 2.15 -8.68
N PHE A 149 -0.53 3.28 -8.22
CA PHE A 149 -0.63 4.50 -9.01
C PHE A 149 0.75 5.11 -9.27
N GLU A 150 1.59 5.19 -8.26
CA GLU A 150 2.97 5.66 -8.35
C GLU A 150 3.81 4.71 -9.21
N LEU A 151 3.70 3.40 -8.96
CA LEU A 151 4.35 2.38 -9.79
C LEU A 151 3.90 2.45 -11.26
N PHE A 152 2.64 2.79 -11.52
CA PHE A 152 2.17 3.03 -12.88
C PHE A 152 2.80 4.26 -13.50
N GLY A 153 2.97 5.33 -12.73
CA GLY A 153 3.69 6.54 -13.16
C GLY A 153 5.10 6.25 -13.66
N ASP A 154 5.79 5.32 -13.01
CA ASP A 154 7.16 4.89 -13.36
C ASP A 154 7.21 3.76 -14.39
N SER A 155 6.07 3.33 -14.91
CA SER A 155 6.00 2.15 -15.76
C SER A 155 6.51 2.39 -17.17
N THR A 156 7.20 1.37 -17.71
CA THR A 156 7.72 1.33 -19.08
C THR A 156 6.91 0.38 -19.95
N PRO A 157 6.53 0.76 -21.18
CA PRO A 157 5.84 -0.14 -22.10
C PRO A 157 6.76 -1.27 -22.58
N SER A 158 6.21 -2.45 -22.84
CA SER A 158 6.92 -3.50 -23.53
C SER A 158 6.90 -3.24 -25.05
N ASN A 159 8.06 -3.34 -25.69
CA ASN A 159 8.16 -3.27 -27.16
C ASN A 159 7.56 -4.51 -27.85
N LYS A 160 7.47 -5.62 -27.12
CA LYS A 160 6.88 -6.88 -27.62
C LYS A 160 5.37 -6.96 -27.43
N ASN A 161 4.85 -6.23 -26.41
CA ASN A 161 3.42 -6.12 -26.14
C ASN A 161 3.08 -4.69 -25.68
N PRO A 162 2.83 -3.75 -26.59
CA PRO A 162 2.53 -2.36 -26.27
C PRO A 162 1.28 -2.17 -25.39
N ARG A 163 0.42 -3.19 -25.28
CA ARG A 163 -0.72 -3.21 -24.35
C ARG A 163 -0.34 -3.63 -22.94
N GLN A 164 0.93 -3.71 -22.60
CA GLN A 164 1.41 -3.99 -21.26
C GLN A 164 2.53 -3.02 -20.89
N ARG A 165 2.47 -2.54 -19.67
CA ARG A 165 3.50 -1.71 -19.06
C ARG A 165 3.99 -2.40 -17.80
N TYR A 166 5.23 -2.11 -17.41
CA TYR A 166 5.87 -2.78 -16.30
C TYR A 166 6.70 -1.81 -15.46
N THR A 167 6.72 -2.05 -14.16
CA THR A 167 7.62 -1.38 -13.20
C THR A 167 8.27 -2.43 -12.32
N TYR A 168 9.56 -2.32 -12.10
CA TYR A 168 10.28 -3.16 -11.16
C TYR A 168 10.52 -2.39 -9.86
N GLU A 169 9.84 -2.80 -8.81
CA GLU A 169 9.99 -2.25 -7.47
C GLU A 169 11.21 -2.88 -6.80
N LYS A 170 12.31 -2.13 -6.75
CA LYS A 170 13.62 -2.64 -6.27
C LYS A 170 13.62 -3.01 -4.79
N SER A 171 12.86 -2.28 -3.97
CA SER A 171 12.76 -2.49 -2.52
C SER A 171 12.21 -3.87 -2.16
N THR A 172 11.25 -4.35 -2.95
CA THR A 172 10.57 -5.64 -2.72
C THR A 172 11.04 -6.73 -3.69
N GLY A 173 11.81 -6.39 -4.72
CA GLY A 173 12.19 -7.32 -5.79
C GLY A 173 11.01 -7.74 -6.67
N THR A 174 9.94 -6.95 -6.71
CA THR A 174 8.66 -7.29 -7.34
C THR A 174 8.52 -6.62 -8.70
N LEU A 175 8.16 -7.38 -9.73
CA LEU A 175 7.75 -6.84 -11.02
C LEU A 175 6.23 -6.69 -11.07
N HIS A 176 5.77 -5.48 -11.35
CA HIS A 176 4.36 -5.14 -11.51
C HIS A 176 4.01 -5.00 -12.99
N ARG A 177 2.80 -5.44 -13.35
CA ARG A 177 2.25 -5.31 -14.70
C ARG A 177 0.99 -4.48 -14.69
N PHE A 178 0.84 -3.63 -15.70
CA PHE A 178 -0.35 -2.81 -15.97
C PHE A 178 -0.88 -3.11 -17.37
N SER A 179 -2.22 -3.11 -17.49
CA SER A 179 -2.93 -3.38 -18.73
C SER A 179 -4.01 -2.34 -18.98
N PRO A 180 -4.38 -2.05 -20.25
CA PRO A 180 -5.49 -1.16 -20.54
C PRO A 180 -6.83 -1.81 -20.20
N THR A 181 -7.80 -1.00 -19.83
CA THR A 181 -9.20 -1.41 -19.69
C THR A 181 -9.89 -1.28 -21.04
N GLU A 182 -10.52 -2.36 -21.53
CA GLU A 182 -10.93 -2.48 -22.95
C GLU A 182 -11.99 -1.48 -23.41
N ASN A 183 -12.86 -1.00 -22.51
CA ASN A 183 -14.03 -0.21 -22.90
C ASN A 183 -13.88 1.30 -22.74
N ASP A 184 -12.81 1.80 -22.10
CA ASP A 184 -12.66 3.21 -21.73
C ASP A 184 -11.49 3.92 -22.45
N GLY A 185 -10.99 3.39 -23.54
CA GLY A 185 -9.83 3.94 -24.25
C GLY A 185 -8.51 3.72 -23.50
N PRO A 186 -7.59 4.70 -23.47
CA PRO A 186 -6.25 4.53 -22.88
C PRO A 186 -6.22 4.57 -21.34
N LEU A 187 -7.26 4.06 -20.70
CA LEU A 187 -7.34 3.90 -19.24
C LEU A 187 -6.62 2.64 -18.82
N TRP A 188 -5.70 2.76 -17.86
CA TRP A 188 -4.87 1.66 -17.37
C TRP A 188 -5.26 1.24 -15.96
N HIS A 189 -4.95 0.00 -15.63
CA HIS A 189 -5.09 -0.55 -14.28
C HIS A 189 -3.96 -1.55 -13.98
N TRP A 190 -3.67 -1.78 -12.70
CA TRP A 190 -2.79 -2.86 -12.28
C TRP A 190 -3.40 -4.23 -12.65
N SER A 191 -2.58 -5.13 -13.18
CA SER A 191 -3.05 -6.41 -13.70
C SER A 191 -2.26 -7.63 -13.22
N GLY A 192 -1.39 -7.45 -12.21
CA GLY A 192 -0.65 -8.52 -11.56
C GLY A 192 0.80 -8.17 -11.24
N SER A 193 1.41 -8.99 -10.38
CA SER A 193 2.82 -8.89 -10.02
C SER A 193 3.44 -10.25 -9.74
N THR A 194 4.76 -10.29 -9.60
CA THR A 194 5.51 -11.52 -9.32
C THR A 194 5.47 -11.95 -7.85
N ASN A 195 4.82 -11.17 -6.97
CA ASN A 195 4.71 -11.45 -5.54
C ASN A 195 3.25 -11.59 -5.10
N GLN A 196 2.53 -12.57 -5.66
CA GLN A 196 1.11 -12.83 -5.37
C GLN A 196 0.85 -14.30 -5.02
N GLY A 197 1.87 -15.00 -4.51
CA GLY A 197 1.76 -16.42 -4.19
C GLY A 197 1.28 -17.23 -5.41
N PRO A 198 0.21 -18.03 -5.29
CA PRO A 198 -0.33 -18.83 -6.40
C PRO A 198 -0.78 -18.00 -7.62
N ASN A 199 -1.09 -16.73 -7.42
CA ASN A 199 -1.59 -15.80 -8.45
C ASN A 199 -0.48 -14.95 -9.07
N SER A 200 0.78 -15.23 -8.75
CA SER A 200 1.94 -14.50 -9.26
C SER A 200 2.05 -14.56 -10.78
N LEU A 201 2.53 -13.48 -11.38
CA LEU A 201 3.00 -13.48 -12.76
C LEU A 201 4.15 -14.48 -12.90
N LYS A 202 3.99 -15.41 -13.81
CA LYS A 202 5.05 -16.37 -14.15
C LYS A 202 6.05 -15.75 -15.12
N GLY A 203 7.31 -16.14 -15.02
CA GLY A 203 8.34 -15.65 -15.91
C GLY A 203 8.03 -15.83 -17.41
N SER A 204 7.27 -16.87 -17.79
CA SER A 204 6.78 -17.06 -19.16
C SER A 204 5.81 -15.99 -19.65
N GLN A 205 5.15 -15.27 -18.74
CA GLN A 205 4.19 -14.19 -19.03
C GLN A 205 4.86 -12.83 -19.15
N VAL A 206 6.14 -12.73 -18.85
CA VAL A 206 6.92 -11.49 -18.90
C VAL A 206 7.76 -11.46 -20.17
N PRO A 207 7.60 -10.44 -21.03
CA PRO A 207 8.37 -10.31 -22.27
C PRO A 207 9.88 -10.21 -22.04
N ASN A 208 10.67 -10.72 -22.98
CA ASN A 208 12.13 -10.71 -22.85
C ASN A 208 12.77 -9.32 -22.85
N ASP A 209 12.15 -8.34 -23.53
CA ASP A 209 12.60 -6.95 -23.50
C ASP A 209 12.49 -6.36 -22.09
N ILE A 210 11.42 -6.67 -21.37
CA ILE A 210 11.21 -6.27 -19.97
C ILE A 210 12.20 -6.99 -19.05
N LYS A 211 12.43 -8.30 -19.23
CA LYS A 211 13.44 -9.04 -18.47
C LYS A 211 14.84 -8.46 -18.65
N ASN A 212 15.18 -8.11 -19.88
CA ASN A 212 16.48 -7.49 -20.18
C ASN A 212 16.60 -6.09 -19.56
N LEU A 213 15.54 -5.28 -19.65
CA LEU A 213 15.50 -3.92 -19.09
C LEU A 213 15.75 -3.90 -17.57
N PHE A 214 15.12 -4.82 -16.86
CA PHE A 214 15.20 -4.89 -15.40
C PHE A 214 16.21 -5.93 -14.88
N HIS A 215 17.04 -6.50 -15.77
CA HIS A 215 18.06 -7.51 -15.43
C HIS A 215 17.49 -8.76 -14.72
N LEU A 216 16.27 -9.16 -15.08
CA LEU A 216 15.59 -10.29 -14.47
C LEU A 216 16.02 -11.63 -15.10
N PRO A 217 15.97 -12.75 -14.34
CA PRO A 217 16.27 -14.07 -14.86
C PRO A 217 15.37 -14.42 -16.07
N LYS A 218 15.94 -15.05 -17.08
CA LYS A 218 15.17 -15.48 -18.27
C LYS A 218 14.32 -16.73 -18.01
N LYS A 219 14.71 -17.54 -17.03
CA LYS A 219 14.03 -18.79 -16.64
C LYS A 219 14.02 -18.93 -15.11
N GLY A 220 13.13 -19.75 -14.58
CA GLY A 220 13.17 -20.19 -13.16
C GLY A 220 12.40 -19.33 -12.16
N TRP A 221 11.44 -18.52 -12.60
CA TRP A 221 10.59 -17.73 -11.74
C TRP A 221 9.19 -17.53 -12.34
#